data_dfc1568efa14c3cda782337483c610e2
#
_entry.id   dfc1568efa14c3cda782337483c610e2
#
_cell.length_a   1.000
_cell.length_b   1.000
_cell.length_c   1.000
_cell.angle_alpha   90.00
_cell.angle_beta   90.00
_cell.angle_gamma   90.00
#
_symmetry.space_group_name_H-M   'P 1'
#
loop_
_entity.id
_entity.type
_entity.pdbx_description
1 polymer ?
#
loop_
_entity_poly.entity_id
_entity_poly.type
_entity_poly.pdbx_seq_one_letter_code
_entity_poly.pdbx_strand_id
1 'polypeptide(L)'
;MSNSGTSQPAGPGGRATAAGLTPADYERIVPFEALLDRIVAERQVEWRQFRRRLHRQPELSGAEILTTQIICGQLQSLGLQPKVTSRGVGCFADLSTGPVCSDLPLIAIRADIDGLPLQDRKQAEYASGCPGKAHACGHDVHTTIALAVAEMVVQLQQRLSESAMPVARLRLLFQPAEEIAEGAGWMIEDGALQDVRWVLGLHVDPTIPAGKVGIRYGVLTAHVDEVALSVHGRGGHAARPQHTTDPLLTAASLVTTLYQQMPRHADALHPTVFSIGCIHGGAVSNVIPDEVQMAGTLRTTNLAVRDRVMSTIRNICSGLALATGNRIEAAFYRPLSSVVNHDLATAACEQAAFQVVGADRVVRIGHPSMGGEDFAEYLSIVPGAMFRLGCAGGENWPLLHSPIFDIDESAIGIGAAVLARAALLLALRPPEDPARS
;
A
#
# COMPACT_ATOMS: atom_id res chain seq x y z
N MET A 1 -61.44 0.90 -2.94
CA MET A 1 -61.22 0.66 -1.49
C MET A 1 -59.73 0.73 -1.23
N SER A 2 -59.39 1.82 -0.60
CA SER A 2 -58.04 2.26 -0.27
C SER A 2 -57.51 1.45 0.90
N ASN A 3 -56.25 1.01 0.80
CA ASN A 3 -55.54 0.60 2.00
C ASN A 3 -54.15 1.25 2.00
N SER A 4 -54.09 2.33 2.74
CA SER A 4 -52.88 3.09 3.03
C SER A 4 -52.09 2.40 4.15
N GLY A 5 -51.05 1.68 3.80
CA GLY A 5 -50.07 1.16 4.74
C GLY A 5 -48.96 2.17 5.01
N THR A 6 -49.05 2.89 6.11
CA THR A 6 -47.99 3.76 6.64
C THR A 6 -46.83 2.91 7.12
N SER A 7 -45.72 2.96 6.43
CA SER A 7 -44.46 2.43 6.92
C SER A 7 -43.87 3.38 7.98
N GLN A 8 -43.80 2.92 9.19
CA GLN A 8 -43.07 3.57 10.27
C GLN A 8 -41.57 3.59 9.92
N PRO A 9 -40.83 4.68 10.25
CA PRO A 9 -39.38 4.70 10.10
C PRO A 9 -38.78 3.75 11.15
N ALA A 10 -37.89 2.87 10.69
CA ALA A 10 -37.10 2.00 11.54
C ALA A 10 -36.27 2.86 12.51
N GLY A 11 -36.41 2.61 13.79
CA GLY A 11 -35.64 3.25 14.85
C GLY A 11 -34.15 2.92 14.75
N PRO A 12 -33.28 3.67 15.46
CA PRO A 12 -31.81 3.47 15.45
C PRO A 12 -31.46 2.25 16.33
N GLY A 13 -31.60 1.06 15.78
CA GLY A 13 -31.32 -0.17 16.51
C GLY A 13 -30.86 -1.27 15.57
N GLY A 14 -29.56 -1.36 15.37
CA GLY A 14 -28.93 -2.43 14.63
C GLY A 14 -27.57 -2.02 14.10
N ARG A 15 -26.62 -1.69 15.00
CA ARG A 15 -25.20 -1.72 14.63
C ARG A 15 -24.88 -3.15 14.23
N ALA A 16 -24.79 -3.43 12.93
CA ALA A 16 -24.20 -4.66 12.46
C ALA A 16 -22.80 -4.74 13.10
N THR A 17 -22.59 -5.72 13.98
CA THR A 17 -21.28 -6.00 14.56
C THR A 17 -20.35 -6.31 13.39
N ALA A 18 -19.37 -5.43 13.15
CA ALA A 18 -18.32 -5.68 12.18
C ALA A 18 -17.66 -7.02 12.51
N ALA A 19 -17.35 -7.81 11.51
CA ALA A 19 -16.93 -9.21 11.64
C ALA A 19 -15.92 -9.41 12.77
N GLY A 20 -16.37 -10.00 13.87
CA GLY A 20 -15.53 -10.47 14.98
C GLY A 20 -15.19 -9.48 16.09
N LEU A 21 -15.54 -8.18 16.01
CA LEU A 21 -15.42 -7.24 17.14
C LEU A 21 -16.72 -7.20 17.93
N THR A 22 -16.58 -7.22 19.26
CA THR A 22 -17.71 -7.17 20.19
C THR A 22 -17.88 -5.76 20.78
N PRO A 23 -19.06 -5.38 21.29
CA PRO A 23 -19.23 -4.12 22.01
C PRO A 23 -18.24 -3.95 23.17
N ALA A 24 -17.88 -5.04 23.85
CA ALA A 24 -16.90 -5.03 24.94
C ALA A 24 -15.47 -4.67 24.47
N ASP A 25 -15.10 -4.99 23.23
CA ASP A 25 -13.80 -4.58 22.69
C ASP A 25 -13.74 -3.06 22.50
N TYR A 26 -14.86 -2.44 22.12
CA TYR A 26 -14.95 -0.99 21.97
C TYR A 26 -14.91 -0.25 23.30
N GLU A 27 -15.59 -0.78 24.34
CA GLU A 27 -15.62 -0.18 25.67
C GLU A 27 -14.22 -0.03 26.28
N ARG A 28 -13.26 -0.86 25.85
CA ARG A 28 -11.88 -0.83 26.35
C ARG A 28 -11.08 0.40 25.92
N ILE A 29 -11.39 1.00 24.77
CA ILE A 29 -10.68 2.19 24.26
C ILE A 29 -11.39 3.50 24.57
N VAL A 30 -12.69 3.46 24.88
CA VAL A 30 -13.49 4.66 25.21
C VAL A 30 -12.81 5.58 26.23
N PRO A 31 -12.19 5.07 27.33
CA PRO A 31 -11.52 5.95 28.30
C PRO A 31 -10.37 6.77 27.70
N PHE A 32 -9.80 6.35 26.56
CA PHE A 32 -8.63 6.98 25.96
C PHE A 32 -8.97 7.93 24.80
N GLU A 33 -10.17 7.82 24.23
CA GLU A 33 -10.57 8.57 23.03
C GLU A 33 -10.43 10.08 23.19
N ALA A 34 -11.00 10.65 24.26
CA ALA A 34 -10.94 12.09 24.51
C ALA A 34 -9.50 12.59 24.71
N LEU A 35 -8.62 11.76 25.29
CA LEU A 35 -7.22 12.12 25.47
C LEU A 35 -6.45 12.04 24.16
N LEU A 36 -6.71 11.02 23.35
CA LEU A 36 -6.12 10.90 21.99
C LEU A 36 -6.51 12.10 21.12
N ASP A 37 -7.79 12.52 21.14
CA ASP A 37 -8.26 13.70 20.39
C ASP A 37 -7.58 14.99 20.86
N ARG A 38 -7.40 15.13 22.18
CA ARG A 38 -6.67 16.27 22.74
C ARG A 38 -5.21 16.31 22.27
N ILE A 39 -4.52 15.16 22.27
CA ILE A 39 -3.14 15.07 21.80
C ILE A 39 -3.06 15.47 20.33
N VAL A 40 -3.98 15.00 19.48
CA VAL A 40 -4.06 15.39 18.07
C VAL A 40 -4.21 16.91 17.95
N ALA A 41 -5.14 17.53 18.70
CA ALA A 41 -5.38 18.97 18.67
C ALA A 41 -4.13 19.77 19.10
N GLU A 42 -3.40 19.28 20.11
CA GLU A 42 -2.19 19.93 20.63
C GLU A 42 -0.98 19.78 19.68
N ARG A 43 -0.87 18.66 18.95
CA ARG A 43 0.36 18.28 18.24
C ARG A 43 0.30 18.40 16.71
N GLN A 44 -0.85 18.63 16.13
CA GLN A 44 -1.01 18.63 14.66
C GLN A 44 -0.13 19.68 13.95
N VAL A 45 0.23 20.79 14.60
CA VAL A 45 1.10 21.82 14.01
C VAL A 45 2.53 21.30 13.86
N GLU A 46 3.06 20.67 14.90
CA GLU A 46 4.41 20.10 14.91
C GLU A 46 4.51 18.90 13.94
N TRP A 47 3.48 18.05 13.85
CA TRP A 47 3.45 16.97 12.87
C TRP A 47 3.45 17.47 11.44
N ARG A 48 2.71 18.56 11.17
CA ARG A 48 2.73 19.22 9.85
C ARG A 48 4.12 19.78 9.52
N GLN A 49 4.79 20.39 10.49
CA GLN A 49 6.16 20.90 10.30
C GLN A 49 7.15 19.75 10.07
N PHE A 50 6.98 18.64 10.78
CA PHE A 50 7.80 17.44 10.59
C PHE A 50 7.60 16.84 9.18
N ARG A 51 6.37 16.66 8.72
CA ARG A 51 6.04 16.23 7.36
C ARG A 51 6.73 17.13 6.33
N ARG A 52 6.61 18.45 6.47
CA ARG A 52 7.21 19.42 5.56
C ARG A 52 8.74 19.36 5.55
N ARG A 53 9.35 18.99 6.67
CA ARG A 53 10.80 18.74 6.75
C ARG A 53 11.19 17.54 5.92
N LEU A 54 10.49 16.42 6.02
CA LEU A 54 10.72 15.24 5.18
C LEU A 54 10.49 15.56 3.71
N HIS A 55 9.40 16.24 3.40
CA HIS A 55 9.02 16.60 2.03
C HIS A 55 10.08 17.42 1.29
N ARG A 56 10.82 18.26 2.00
CA ARG A 56 11.93 19.04 1.41
C ARG A 56 13.15 18.22 1.04
N GLN A 57 13.30 17.02 1.59
CA GLN A 57 14.53 16.22 1.49
C GLN A 57 14.22 14.76 1.11
N PRO A 58 13.50 14.52 0.00
CA PRO A 58 13.16 13.16 -0.42
C PRO A 58 14.42 12.39 -0.83
N GLU A 59 14.50 11.14 -0.42
CA GLU A 59 15.51 10.18 -0.84
C GLU A 59 14.86 9.05 -1.62
N LEU A 60 15.57 8.53 -2.63
CA LEU A 60 15.05 7.46 -3.49
C LEU A 60 15.11 6.11 -2.78
N SER A 61 14.30 5.17 -3.29
CA SER A 61 14.24 3.79 -2.83
C SER A 61 15.64 3.15 -2.67
N GLY A 62 15.92 2.62 -1.49
CA GLY A 62 17.21 2.02 -1.13
C GLY A 62 18.33 3.01 -0.77
N ALA A 63 18.04 4.32 -0.75
CA ALA A 63 19.01 5.36 -0.42
C ALA A 63 18.51 6.32 0.68
N GLU A 64 17.55 5.90 1.52
CA GLU A 64 16.84 6.70 2.53
C GLU A 64 17.65 6.84 3.84
N ILE A 65 18.94 7.19 3.71
CA ILE A 65 19.89 7.26 4.83
C ILE A 65 19.54 8.41 5.78
N LEU A 66 19.38 9.61 5.25
CA LEU A 66 19.05 10.79 6.06
C LEU A 66 17.63 10.68 6.64
N THR A 67 16.69 10.20 5.87
CA THR A 67 15.32 9.94 6.31
C THR A 67 15.31 8.97 7.49
N THR A 68 16.05 7.87 7.39
CA THR A 68 16.22 6.90 8.47
C THR A 68 16.83 7.54 9.73
N GLN A 69 17.87 8.37 9.58
CA GLN A 69 18.48 9.07 10.70
C GLN A 69 17.52 10.03 11.39
N ILE A 70 16.73 10.78 10.61
CA ILE A 70 15.71 11.71 11.13
C ILE A 70 14.65 10.93 11.93
N ILE A 71 14.15 9.81 11.40
CA ILE A 71 13.18 8.94 12.07
C ILE A 71 13.75 8.37 13.36
N CYS A 72 14.97 7.81 13.31
CA CYS A 72 15.64 7.28 14.50
C CYS A 72 15.81 8.35 15.60
N GLY A 73 16.23 9.56 15.22
CA GLY A 73 16.36 10.68 16.15
C GLY A 73 15.02 11.06 16.81
N GLN A 74 13.92 11.05 16.04
CA GLN A 74 12.60 11.31 16.57
C GLN A 74 12.13 10.21 17.53
N LEU A 75 12.32 8.94 17.18
CA LEU A 75 12.01 7.80 18.06
C LEU A 75 12.82 7.84 19.36
N GLN A 76 14.11 8.14 19.27
CA GLN A 76 14.96 8.29 20.45
C GLN A 76 14.53 9.44 21.35
N SER A 77 14.06 10.55 20.79
CA SER A 77 13.51 11.67 21.58
C SER A 77 12.24 11.30 22.35
N LEU A 78 11.53 10.27 21.89
CA LEU A 78 10.37 9.66 22.58
C LEU A 78 10.79 8.56 23.58
N GLY A 79 12.10 8.32 23.77
CA GLY A 79 12.62 7.29 24.66
C GLY A 79 12.65 5.86 24.06
N LEU A 80 12.38 5.73 22.75
CA LEU A 80 12.38 4.44 22.08
C LEU A 80 13.77 4.06 21.55
N GLN A 81 13.99 2.77 21.30
CA GLN A 81 15.25 2.23 20.80
C GLN A 81 15.06 1.70 19.37
N PRO A 82 15.24 2.53 18.32
CA PRO A 82 15.11 2.05 16.95
C PRO A 82 16.23 1.10 16.56
N LYS A 83 15.88 0.02 15.88
CA LYS A 83 16.79 -0.90 15.21
C LYS A 83 16.78 -0.57 13.72
N VAL A 84 17.91 -0.08 13.21
CA VAL A 84 18.11 0.14 11.77
C VAL A 84 18.31 -1.21 11.09
N THR A 85 17.80 -1.34 9.87
CA THR A 85 17.96 -2.57 9.08
C THR A 85 19.41 -2.85 8.75
N SER A 86 19.73 -4.09 8.39
CA SER A 86 21.09 -4.50 7.97
C SER A 86 21.60 -3.76 6.73
N ARG A 87 20.70 -3.18 5.93
CA ARG A 87 21.02 -2.37 4.75
C ARG A 87 21.33 -0.91 5.07
N GLY A 88 21.15 -0.47 6.32
CA GLY A 88 21.43 0.91 6.76
C GLY A 88 20.31 1.91 6.40
N VAL A 89 19.21 1.46 5.79
CA VAL A 89 18.03 2.25 5.46
C VAL A 89 16.76 1.61 6.03
N GLY A 90 15.83 2.43 6.52
CA GLY A 90 14.67 1.95 7.26
C GLY A 90 15.02 1.48 8.69
N CYS A 91 14.03 1.46 9.55
CA CYS A 91 14.17 1.03 10.93
C CYS A 91 12.85 0.56 11.52
N PHE A 92 12.92 -0.12 12.66
CA PHE A 92 11.74 -0.42 13.47
C PHE A 92 12.03 -0.24 14.95
N ALA A 93 10.98 0.03 15.72
CA ALA A 93 11.08 0.24 17.17
C ALA A 93 9.87 -0.32 17.88
N ASP A 94 10.10 -0.93 19.04
CA ASP A 94 9.05 -1.42 19.92
C ASP A 94 8.66 -0.35 20.95
N LEU A 95 7.36 -0.28 21.22
CA LEU A 95 6.73 0.57 22.21
C LEU A 95 5.78 -0.28 23.06
N SER A 96 6.01 -0.29 24.37
CA SER A 96 5.11 -0.94 25.31
C SER A 96 4.64 0.06 26.34
N THR A 97 3.34 0.03 26.67
CA THR A 97 2.71 0.95 27.62
C THR A 97 2.67 0.42 29.05
N GLY A 98 3.33 -0.69 29.33
CA GLY A 98 3.40 -1.31 30.65
C GLY A 98 4.46 -2.40 30.70
N PRO A 99 4.51 -3.20 31.78
CA PRO A 99 5.40 -4.34 31.86
C PRO A 99 5.20 -5.25 30.65
N VAL A 100 6.28 -5.64 29.98
CA VAL A 100 6.22 -6.54 28.83
C VAL A 100 5.65 -7.88 29.27
N CYS A 101 4.42 -8.17 28.88
CA CYS A 101 3.79 -9.48 29.03
C CYS A 101 3.82 -10.18 27.68
N SER A 102 4.38 -11.39 27.63
CA SER A 102 4.50 -12.19 26.41
C SER A 102 3.15 -12.55 25.80
N ASP A 103 2.10 -12.56 26.61
CA ASP A 103 0.74 -13.00 26.20
C ASP A 103 -0.07 -11.90 25.48
N LEU A 104 0.43 -10.66 25.48
CA LEU A 104 -0.21 -9.58 24.77
C LEU A 104 0.20 -9.56 23.29
N PRO A 105 -0.76 -9.36 22.36
CA PRO A 105 -0.45 -9.29 20.95
C PRO A 105 0.44 -8.08 20.66
N LEU A 106 1.49 -8.29 19.85
CA LEU A 106 2.31 -7.21 19.29
C LEU A 106 1.67 -6.76 17.96
N ILE A 107 1.31 -5.49 17.90
CA ILE A 107 0.69 -4.88 16.72
C ILE A 107 1.74 -4.07 15.97
N ALA A 108 2.03 -4.42 14.72
CA ALA A 108 2.90 -3.63 13.87
C ALA A 108 2.11 -2.52 13.16
N ILE A 109 2.73 -1.34 13.02
CA ILE A 109 2.24 -0.21 12.25
C ILE A 109 3.29 0.12 11.22
N ARG A 110 2.95 0.02 9.93
CA ARG A 110 3.87 0.24 8.83
C ARG A 110 3.68 1.63 8.21
N ALA A 111 4.78 2.29 7.96
CA ALA A 111 4.89 3.44 7.06
C ALA A 111 6.09 3.24 6.13
N ASP A 112 5.88 3.47 4.84
CA ASP A 112 6.94 3.62 3.86
C ASP A 112 7.63 4.97 3.99
N ILE A 113 8.89 5.10 3.49
CA ILE A 113 9.72 6.29 3.73
C ILE A 113 10.41 6.85 2.49
N ASP A 114 10.37 6.15 1.36
CA ASP A 114 11.07 6.53 0.13
C ASP A 114 10.34 7.60 -0.69
N GLY A 115 11.05 8.20 -1.63
CA GLY A 115 10.56 9.15 -2.61
C GLY A 115 10.83 8.68 -4.02
N LEU A 116 10.22 9.37 -4.98
CA LEU A 116 10.24 9.06 -6.41
C LEU A 116 11.29 9.87 -7.18
N PRO A 117 11.87 9.31 -8.28
CA PRO A 117 12.74 10.02 -9.21
C PRO A 117 11.92 10.94 -10.12
N LEU A 118 11.29 11.96 -9.51
CA LEU A 118 10.37 12.88 -10.14
C LEU A 118 10.68 14.29 -9.71
N GLN A 119 10.75 15.26 -10.65
CA GLN A 119 10.93 16.67 -10.30
C GLN A 119 9.67 17.24 -9.64
N ASP A 120 9.78 17.69 -8.40
CA ASP A 120 8.73 18.44 -7.73
C ASP A 120 8.55 19.82 -8.41
N ARG A 121 7.30 20.13 -8.81
CA ARG A 121 6.94 21.37 -9.48
C ARG A 121 5.87 22.17 -8.70
N LYS A 122 5.54 21.76 -7.48
CA LYS A 122 4.59 22.50 -6.67
C LYS A 122 5.16 23.86 -6.22
N GLN A 123 4.29 24.84 -6.10
CA GLN A 123 4.64 26.17 -5.62
C GLN A 123 4.31 26.32 -4.12
N ALA A 124 5.03 25.56 -3.29
CA ALA A 124 4.89 25.59 -1.85
C ALA A 124 6.24 25.82 -1.19
N GLU A 125 6.28 26.50 -0.05
CA GLU A 125 7.51 26.74 0.71
C GLU A 125 8.23 25.46 1.13
N TYR A 126 7.51 24.35 1.20
CA TYR A 126 8.02 23.02 1.55
C TYR A 126 8.24 22.11 0.34
N ALA A 127 8.15 22.63 -0.89
CA ALA A 127 8.50 21.84 -2.08
C ALA A 127 9.91 21.23 -1.95
N SER A 128 10.15 20.12 -2.64
CA SER A 128 11.43 19.43 -2.59
C SER A 128 12.60 20.35 -2.94
N GLY A 129 13.60 20.38 -2.07
CA GLY A 129 14.89 21.03 -2.32
C GLY A 129 15.88 20.14 -3.08
N CYS A 130 15.52 18.89 -3.41
CA CYS A 130 16.36 17.91 -4.07
C CYS A 130 15.98 17.80 -5.55
N PRO A 131 16.80 18.29 -6.50
CA PRO A 131 16.48 18.20 -7.91
C PRO A 131 16.20 16.76 -8.36
N GLY A 132 15.12 16.57 -9.12
CA GLY A 132 14.73 15.27 -9.66
C GLY A 132 14.19 14.26 -8.64
N LYS A 133 13.86 14.70 -7.41
CA LYS A 133 13.30 13.83 -6.38
C LYS A 133 12.09 14.49 -5.72
N ALA A 134 11.04 13.71 -5.42
CA ALA A 134 9.84 14.21 -4.75
C ALA A 134 9.16 13.10 -3.92
N HIS A 135 8.52 13.49 -2.80
CA HIS A 135 7.51 12.66 -2.17
C HIS A 135 6.17 12.86 -2.89
N ALA A 136 6.00 12.17 -4.03
CA ALA A 136 4.78 12.28 -4.84
C ALA A 136 3.82 11.09 -4.64
N CYS A 137 4.10 10.21 -3.66
CA CYS A 137 3.22 9.13 -3.21
C CYS A 137 2.70 9.33 -1.77
N GLY A 138 3.23 10.31 -1.04
CA GLY A 138 2.77 10.64 0.32
C GLY A 138 3.47 9.87 1.44
N HIS A 139 4.62 9.24 1.19
CA HIS A 139 5.36 8.48 2.18
C HIS A 139 5.89 9.37 3.33
N ASP A 140 6.16 10.64 3.08
CA ASP A 140 6.43 11.65 4.12
C ASP A 140 5.25 11.84 5.09
N VAL A 141 4.02 11.69 4.58
CA VAL A 141 2.79 11.74 5.39
C VAL A 141 2.63 10.46 6.20
N HIS A 142 2.82 9.28 5.57
CA HIS A 142 2.73 7.98 6.24
C HIS A 142 3.75 7.87 7.37
N THR A 143 5.00 8.25 7.10
CA THR A 143 6.08 8.35 8.10
C THR A 143 5.68 9.26 9.27
N THR A 144 5.16 10.45 8.97
CA THR A 144 4.73 11.40 9.99
C THR A 144 3.59 10.84 10.84
N ILE A 145 2.63 10.17 10.22
CA ILE A 145 1.51 9.54 10.91
C ILE A 145 1.98 8.43 11.85
N ALA A 146 2.89 7.56 11.42
CA ALA A 146 3.43 6.51 12.28
C ALA A 146 4.20 7.07 13.49
N LEU A 147 4.99 8.12 13.31
CA LEU A 147 5.64 8.84 14.40
C LEU A 147 4.63 9.54 15.32
N ALA A 148 3.56 10.11 14.76
CA ALA A 148 2.48 10.71 15.54
C ALA A 148 1.77 9.66 16.42
N VAL A 149 1.53 8.45 15.91
CA VAL A 149 1.00 7.33 16.70
C VAL A 149 1.94 6.98 17.86
N ALA A 150 3.26 6.89 17.61
CA ALA A 150 4.23 6.66 18.68
C ALA A 150 4.14 7.72 19.76
N GLU A 151 4.13 9.00 19.36
CA GLU A 151 4.01 10.12 20.27
C GLU A 151 2.70 10.11 21.06
N MET A 152 1.57 9.82 20.38
CA MET A 152 0.25 9.71 21.02
C MET A 152 0.25 8.65 22.12
N VAL A 153 0.83 7.48 21.88
CA VAL A 153 0.88 6.39 22.85
C VAL A 153 1.83 6.73 24.02
N VAL A 154 2.99 7.33 23.74
CA VAL A 154 3.91 7.81 24.81
C VAL A 154 3.26 8.88 25.65
N GLN A 155 2.57 9.86 25.05
CA GLN A 155 1.87 10.91 25.81
C GLN A 155 0.66 10.36 26.59
N LEU A 156 -0.03 9.36 26.03
CA LEU A 156 -1.09 8.66 26.75
C LEU A 156 -0.54 8.02 28.02
N GLN A 157 0.60 7.35 27.93
CA GLN A 157 1.29 6.74 29.08
C GLN A 157 1.71 7.79 30.12
N GLN A 158 2.19 8.96 29.70
CA GLN A 158 2.63 10.03 30.61
C GLN A 158 1.47 10.73 31.33
N ARG A 159 0.27 10.79 30.72
CA ARG A 159 -0.89 11.52 31.23
C ARG A 159 -1.85 10.66 32.04
N LEU A 160 -1.75 9.34 31.94
CA LEU A 160 -2.58 8.40 32.70
C LEU A 160 -1.81 7.85 33.90
N SER A 161 -2.53 7.55 34.98
CA SER A 161 -1.95 6.79 36.09
C SER A 161 -1.61 5.37 35.61
N GLU A 162 -0.58 4.75 36.20
CA GLU A 162 -0.16 3.38 35.84
C GLU A 162 -1.33 2.37 35.90
N SER A 163 -2.26 2.55 36.83
CA SER A 163 -3.44 1.69 36.98
C SER A 163 -4.54 1.89 35.95
N ALA A 164 -4.52 3.02 35.21
CA ALA A 164 -5.50 3.33 34.17
C ALA A 164 -4.96 3.08 32.76
N MET A 165 -3.66 2.79 32.62
CA MET A 165 -3.02 2.62 31.32
C MET A 165 -3.28 1.21 30.78
N PRO A 166 -3.81 1.08 29.53
CA PRO A 166 -3.88 -0.22 28.90
C PRO A 166 -2.47 -0.72 28.60
N VAL A 167 -2.23 -1.98 28.90
CA VAL A 167 -0.97 -2.61 28.47
C VAL A 167 -1.11 -2.99 27.00
N ALA A 168 -0.39 -2.31 26.14
CA ALA A 168 -0.36 -2.57 24.70
C ALA A 168 1.08 -2.68 24.21
N ARG A 169 1.30 -3.55 23.22
CA ARG A 169 2.61 -3.73 22.56
C ARG A 169 2.47 -3.33 21.11
N LEU A 170 3.22 -2.33 20.70
CA LEU A 170 3.25 -1.84 19.34
C LEU A 170 4.68 -1.96 18.78
N ARG A 171 4.79 -2.21 17.48
CA ARG A 171 6.02 -2.08 16.70
C ARG A 171 5.78 -1.13 15.56
N LEU A 172 6.62 -0.12 15.45
CA LEU A 172 6.60 0.84 14.35
C LEU A 172 7.59 0.39 13.30
N LEU A 173 7.15 0.22 12.06
CA LEU A 173 7.95 -0.19 10.92
C LEU A 173 8.08 1.01 9.98
N PHE A 174 9.29 1.52 9.80
CA PHE A 174 9.61 2.56 8.83
C PHE A 174 10.35 1.91 7.68
N GLN A 175 9.59 1.56 6.65
CA GLN A 175 9.99 0.70 5.57
C GLN A 175 10.61 1.51 4.42
N PRO A 176 11.84 1.24 3.97
CA PRO A 176 12.44 1.80 2.77
C PRO A 176 11.90 1.13 1.51
N ALA A 177 12.22 1.65 0.33
CA ALA A 177 12.16 0.99 -0.97
C ALA A 177 10.80 0.35 -1.34
N GLU A 178 9.69 1.02 -1.00
CA GLU A 178 8.35 0.57 -1.39
C GLU A 178 8.16 0.66 -2.92
N GLU A 179 8.57 1.78 -3.53
CA GLU A 179 8.35 2.08 -4.95
C GLU A 179 9.07 1.13 -5.92
N ILE A 180 10.00 0.31 -5.41
CA ILE A 180 10.65 -0.77 -6.16
C ILE A 180 10.25 -2.16 -5.66
N ALA A 181 9.27 -2.24 -4.74
CA ALA A 181 8.71 -3.47 -4.17
C ALA A 181 9.77 -4.41 -3.56
N GLU A 182 10.76 -3.87 -2.85
CA GLU A 182 11.83 -4.65 -2.20
C GLU A 182 11.87 -4.45 -0.68
N GLY A 183 11.39 -3.30 -0.19
CA GLY A 183 11.60 -2.87 1.19
C GLY A 183 10.90 -3.72 2.22
N ALA A 184 9.71 -4.21 1.95
CA ALA A 184 9.00 -5.12 2.84
C ALA A 184 9.79 -6.41 3.05
N GLY A 185 10.34 -6.99 1.97
CA GLY A 185 11.20 -8.17 2.05
C GLY A 185 12.43 -7.93 2.92
N TRP A 186 13.10 -6.78 2.77
CA TRP A 186 14.26 -6.41 3.58
C TRP A 186 13.93 -6.30 5.07
N MET A 187 12.81 -5.68 5.40
CA MET A 187 12.35 -5.58 6.79
C MET A 187 12.02 -6.96 7.39
N ILE A 188 11.41 -7.84 6.61
CA ILE A 188 11.09 -9.23 7.02
C ILE A 188 12.38 -10.01 7.30
N GLU A 189 13.38 -9.94 6.41
CA GLU A 189 14.70 -10.57 6.58
C GLU A 189 15.38 -10.12 7.88
N ASP A 190 15.24 -8.85 8.25
CA ASP A 190 15.80 -8.27 9.49
C ASP A 190 14.96 -8.55 10.75
N GLY A 191 13.90 -9.35 10.64
CA GLY A 191 13.07 -9.80 11.76
C GLY A 191 12.03 -8.80 12.23
N ALA A 192 11.64 -7.84 11.37
CA ALA A 192 10.64 -6.82 11.71
C ALA A 192 9.27 -7.40 12.07
N LEU A 193 8.94 -8.61 11.60
CA LEU A 193 7.69 -9.31 11.94
C LEU A 193 7.82 -10.34 13.07
N GLN A 194 8.99 -10.47 13.71
CA GLN A 194 9.14 -11.41 14.82
C GLN A 194 8.14 -11.08 15.95
N ASP A 195 7.37 -12.07 16.39
CA ASP A 195 6.33 -11.98 17.42
C ASP A 195 5.14 -11.05 17.09
N VAL A 196 5.08 -10.49 15.87
CA VAL A 196 3.96 -9.64 15.42
C VAL A 196 2.72 -10.51 15.20
N ARG A 197 1.60 -10.08 15.79
CA ARG A 197 0.30 -10.75 15.65
C ARG A 197 -0.57 -10.12 14.55
N TRP A 198 -0.48 -8.79 14.40
CA TRP A 198 -1.24 -8.00 13.43
C TRP A 198 -0.37 -6.91 12.83
N VAL A 199 -0.54 -6.62 11.56
CA VAL A 199 0.09 -5.47 10.92
C VAL A 199 -0.97 -4.53 10.35
N LEU A 200 -0.81 -3.24 10.64
CA LEU A 200 -1.68 -2.17 10.14
C LEU A 200 -0.88 -1.20 9.28
N GLY A 201 -1.50 -0.70 8.23
CA GLY A 201 -0.98 0.36 7.39
C GLY A 201 -2.09 1.29 6.91
N LEU A 202 -1.70 2.41 6.35
CA LEU A 202 -2.57 3.28 5.58
C LEU A 202 -1.84 3.76 4.33
N HIS A 203 -2.62 4.20 3.34
CA HIS A 203 -2.08 4.93 2.21
C HIS A 203 -2.97 6.14 1.93
N VAL A 204 -2.38 7.31 1.69
CA VAL A 204 -3.13 8.50 1.28
C VAL A 204 -3.78 8.29 -0.08
N ASP A 205 -4.99 8.80 -0.25
CA ASP A 205 -5.73 8.68 -1.50
C ASP A 205 -6.28 10.05 -1.92
N PRO A 206 -5.70 10.67 -2.96
CA PRO A 206 -6.15 11.97 -3.46
C PRO A 206 -7.47 11.93 -4.24
N THR A 207 -8.06 10.75 -4.44
CA THR A 207 -9.41 10.62 -5.01
C THR A 207 -10.50 10.72 -3.94
N ILE A 208 -10.09 10.66 -2.66
CA ILE A 208 -10.97 10.79 -1.50
C ILE A 208 -10.71 12.16 -0.85
N PRO A 209 -11.73 12.97 -0.62
CA PRO A 209 -11.58 14.24 0.09
C PRO A 209 -10.97 14.06 1.49
N ALA A 210 -10.13 15.01 1.91
CA ALA A 210 -9.66 15.09 3.28
C ALA A 210 -10.85 15.12 4.26
N GLY A 211 -10.68 14.53 5.44
CA GLY A 211 -11.78 14.33 6.38
C GLY A 211 -12.58 13.04 6.17
N LYS A 212 -12.25 12.26 5.15
CA LYS A 212 -12.87 10.94 4.90
C LYS A 212 -11.85 9.81 4.98
N VAL A 213 -12.33 8.61 5.29
CA VAL A 213 -11.52 7.39 5.36
C VAL A 213 -12.14 6.31 4.48
N GLY A 214 -11.34 5.74 3.59
CA GLY A 214 -11.74 4.68 2.69
C GLY A 214 -11.45 3.30 3.29
N ILE A 215 -12.46 2.45 3.36
CA ILE A 215 -12.38 1.09 3.91
C ILE A 215 -12.76 0.07 2.85
N ARG A 216 -11.96 -1.00 2.76
CA ARG A 216 -12.26 -2.14 1.90
C ARG A 216 -11.89 -3.44 2.59
N TYR A 217 -12.81 -4.38 2.62
CA TYR A 217 -12.59 -5.76 3.05
C TYR A 217 -12.04 -6.59 1.89
N GLY A 218 -11.19 -7.56 2.20
CA GLY A 218 -10.58 -8.43 1.19
C GLY A 218 -9.59 -7.69 0.28
N VAL A 219 -9.62 -7.95 -1.01
CA VAL A 219 -8.64 -7.46 -1.99
C VAL A 219 -8.67 -5.94 -2.13
N LEU A 220 -7.58 -5.26 -1.76
CA LEU A 220 -7.41 -3.80 -1.84
C LEU A 220 -6.59 -3.36 -3.06
N THR A 221 -5.55 -4.12 -3.44
CA THR A 221 -4.66 -3.81 -4.58
C THR A 221 -4.57 -5.00 -5.53
N ALA A 222 -3.96 -4.84 -6.70
CA ALA A 222 -3.74 -5.92 -7.65
C ALA A 222 -2.47 -6.73 -7.33
N HIS A 223 -2.42 -7.98 -7.80
CA HIS A 223 -1.16 -8.66 -8.11
C HIS A 223 -0.50 -7.96 -9.29
N VAL A 224 0.81 -7.79 -9.25
CA VAL A 224 1.58 -7.18 -10.34
C VAL A 224 2.71 -8.11 -10.74
N ASP A 225 2.89 -8.30 -12.05
CA ASP A 225 4.01 -9.01 -12.62
C ASP A 225 4.64 -8.14 -13.72
N GLU A 226 5.95 -8.06 -13.75
CA GLU A 226 6.68 -7.59 -14.91
C GLU A 226 6.70 -8.71 -15.96
N VAL A 227 6.45 -8.35 -17.22
CA VAL A 227 6.41 -9.28 -18.34
C VAL A 227 7.50 -8.91 -19.33
N ALA A 228 8.42 -9.83 -19.60
CA ALA A 228 9.40 -9.70 -20.66
C ALA A 228 9.11 -10.72 -21.77
N LEU A 229 9.10 -10.25 -23.01
CA LEU A 229 8.90 -11.05 -24.19
C LEU A 229 10.09 -10.84 -25.14
N SER A 230 10.70 -11.92 -25.62
CA SER A 230 11.77 -11.87 -26.58
C SER A 230 11.42 -12.70 -27.81
N VAL A 231 11.56 -12.12 -29.00
CA VAL A 231 11.36 -12.80 -30.27
C VAL A 231 12.71 -12.90 -30.99
N HIS A 232 13.21 -14.11 -31.13
CA HIS A 232 14.46 -14.40 -31.82
C HIS A 232 14.18 -15.02 -33.18
N GLY A 233 14.75 -14.42 -34.19
CA GLY A 233 14.62 -14.87 -35.58
C GLY A 233 15.98 -15.04 -36.27
N ARG A 234 15.95 -14.96 -37.59
CA ARG A 234 17.13 -14.87 -38.42
C ARG A 234 17.00 -13.63 -39.27
N GLY A 235 17.83 -12.63 -38.98
CA GLY A 235 17.92 -11.39 -39.73
C GLY A 235 18.51 -11.52 -41.10
N GLY A 236 18.55 -10.42 -41.82
CA GLY A 236 19.13 -10.39 -43.17
C GLY A 236 18.74 -9.17 -43.97
N HIS A 237 19.05 -9.22 -45.28
CA HIS A 237 18.78 -8.12 -46.17
C HIS A 237 17.28 -7.97 -46.45
N ALA A 238 16.70 -6.80 -46.20
CA ALA A 238 15.25 -6.55 -46.31
C ALA A 238 14.68 -6.79 -47.74
N ALA A 239 15.51 -6.74 -48.81
CA ALA A 239 15.11 -7.10 -50.16
C ALA A 239 15.07 -8.63 -50.43
N ARG A 240 15.44 -9.45 -49.45
CA ARG A 240 15.44 -10.92 -49.55
C ARG A 240 14.78 -11.57 -48.32
N PRO A 241 13.55 -11.22 -48.01
CA PRO A 241 12.87 -11.67 -46.79
C PRO A 241 12.70 -13.20 -46.72
N GLN A 242 12.66 -13.89 -47.88
CA GLN A 242 12.58 -15.35 -47.96
C GLN A 242 13.81 -16.08 -47.35
N HIS A 243 14.90 -15.38 -47.09
CA HIS A 243 16.09 -15.91 -46.43
C HIS A 243 16.14 -15.62 -44.94
N THR A 244 15.07 -15.03 -44.37
CA THR A 244 14.98 -14.60 -42.99
C THR A 244 13.80 -15.30 -42.27
N THR A 245 13.79 -15.26 -40.95
CA THR A 245 12.59 -15.42 -40.13
C THR A 245 12.43 -14.10 -39.38
N ASP A 246 11.51 -13.24 -39.84
CA ASP A 246 11.42 -11.84 -39.41
C ASP A 246 10.85 -11.71 -37.99
N PRO A 247 11.65 -11.35 -36.98
CA PRO A 247 11.17 -11.18 -35.61
C PRO A 247 10.39 -9.89 -35.42
N LEU A 248 10.56 -8.86 -36.25
CA LEU A 248 9.76 -7.61 -36.19
C LEU A 248 8.30 -7.88 -36.57
N LEU A 249 8.08 -8.60 -37.66
CA LEU A 249 6.75 -8.99 -38.10
C LEU A 249 6.07 -9.87 -37.03
N THR A 250 6.84 -10.81 -36.48
CA THR A 250 6.35 -11.72 -35.43
C THR A 250 6.03 -10.97 -34.12
N ALA A 251 6.85 -10.02 -33.69
CA ALA A 251 6.61 -9.17 -32.53
C ALA A 251 5.34 -8.32 -32.71
N ALA A 252 5.14 -7.70 -33.87
CA ALA A 252 3.94 -6.93 -34.18
C ALA A 252 2.66 -7.81 -34.10
N SER A 253 2.74 -9.03 -34.64
CA SER A 253 1.65 -10.02 -34.59
C SER A 253 1.40 -10.49 -33.15
N LEU A 254 2.46 -10.70 -32.36
CA LEU A 254 2.37 -11.10 -30.95
C LEU A 254 1.66 -10.02 -30.12
N VAL A 255 2.08 -8.76 -30.23
CA VAL A 255 1.43 -7.62 -29.56
C VAL A 255 -0.06 -7.59 -29.90
N THR A 256 -0.40 -7.58 -31.17
CA THR A 256 -1.78 -7.54 -31.64
C THR A 256 -2.60 -8.71 -31.07
N THR A 257 -2.07 -9.93 -31.14
CA THR A 257 -2.75 -11.13 -30.66
C THR A 257 -2.96 -11.08 -29.16
N LEU A 258 -1.95 -10.68 -28.38
CA LEU A 258 -2.07 -10.56 -26.93
C LEU A 258 -3.16 -9.58 -26.55
N TYR A 259 -3.18 -8.36 -27.09
CA TYR A 259 -4.21 -7.37 -26.78
C TYR A 259 -5.61 -7.82 -27.19
N GLN A 260 -5.76 -8.56 -28.27
CA GLN A 260 -7.07 -9.10 -28.69
C GLN A 260 -7.54 -10.27 -27.82
N GLN A 261 -6.62 -11.12 -27.34
CA GLN A 261 -6.97 -12.34 -26.63
C GLN A 261 -7.11 -12.13 -25.12
N MET A 262 -6.35 -11.18 -24.50
CA MET A 262 -6.41 -10.96 -23.04
C MET A 262 -7.85 -10.75 -22.54
N PRO A 263 -8.70 -9.91 -23.14
CA PRO A 263 -10.09 -9.75 -22.69
C PRO A 263 -10.97 -11.00 -22.82
N ARG A 264 -10.53 -11.98 -23.62
CA ARG A 264 -11.26 -13.25 -23.84
C ARG A 264 -10.87 -14.33 -22.83
N HIS A 265 -9.71 -14.20 -22.23
CA HIS A 265 -9.16 -15.16 -21.27
C HIS A 265 -9.19 -14.65 -19.82
N ALA A 266 -9.24 -13.32 -19.63
CA ALA A 266 -9.52 -12.73 -18.34
C ALA A 266 -10.99 -12.93 -17.96
N ASP A 267 -11.24 -13.20 -16.68
CA ASP A 267 -12.60 -13.25 -16.15
C ASP A 267 -13.15 -11.82 -16.07
N ALA A 268 -14.31 -11.57 -16.69
CA ALA A 268 -14.93 -10.24 -16.72
C ALA A 268 -15.31 -9.70 -15.32
N LEU A 269 -15.44 -10.58 -14.32
CA LEU A 269 -15.72 -10.21 -12.94
C LEU A 269 -14.46 -9.82 -12.15
N HIS A 270 -13.28 -10.11 -12.72
CA HIS A 270 -12.00 -9.82 -12.08
C HIS A 270 -11.17 -8.86 -12.95
N PRO A 271 -10.99 -7.60 -12.52
CA PRO A 271 -10.19 -6.63 -13.24
C PRO A 271 -8.80 -7.18 -13.59
N THR A 272 -8.44 -7.07 -14.86
CA THR A 272 -7.16 -7.52 -15.40
C THR A 272 -6.64 -6.46 -16.36
N VAL A 273 -5.39 -6.03 -16.17
CA VAL A 273 -4.70 -5.10 -17.07
C VAL A 273 -3.43 -5.75 -17.56
N PHE A 274 -3.28 -5.81 -18.87
CA PHE A 274 -2.03 -6.19 -19.54
C PHE A 274 -1.58 -5.05 -20.43
N SER A 275 -0.34 -4.61 -20.29
CA SER A 275 0.22 -3.51 -21.07
C SER A 275 1.66 -3.81 -21.46
N ILE A 276 2.01 -3.58 -22.71
CA ILE A 276 3.39 -3.55 -23.18
C ILE A 276 3.81 -2.08 -23.25
N GLY A 277 4.79 -1.71 -22.43
CA GLY A 277 5.25 -0.33 -22.28
C GLY A 277 6.45 -0.01 -23.18
N CYS A 278 7.16 -1.04 -23.65
CA CYS A 278 8.33 -0.83 -24.47
C CYS A 278 8.54 -1.97 -25.47
N ILE A 279 9.08 -1.62 -26.64
CA ILE A 279 9.46 -2.55 -27.71
C ILE A 279 10.73 -2.04 -28.38
N HIS A 280 11.75 -2.89 -28.52
CA HIS A 280 13.02 -2.59 -29.11
C HIS A 280 13.43 -3.65 -30.15
N GLY A 281 13.77 -3.22 -31.36
CA GLY A 281 14.24 -4.11 -32.43
C GLY A 281 14.55 -3.36 -33.70
N GLY A 282 15.64 -3.76 -34.37
CA GLY A 282 16.12 -3.14 -35.61
C GLY A 282 16.86 -1.80 -35.37
N ALA A 283 17.82 -1.51 -36.24
CA ALA A 283 18.64 -0.28 -36.22
C ALA A 283 18.59 0.50 -37.52
N VAL A 284 18.41 -0.17 -38.66
CA VAL A 284 18.41 0.44 -39.98
C VAL A 284 17.33 -0.17 -40.88
N SER A 285 16.80 0.63 -41.79
CA SER A 285 15.61 0.29 -42.59
C SER A 285 15.76 -0.86 -43.58
N ASN A 286 16.99 -1.17 -44.01
CA ASN A 286 17.29 -2.19 -45.03
C ASN A 286 17.83 -3.50 -44.42
N VAL A 287 17.79 -3.68 -43.11
CA VAL A 287 18.22 -4.90 -42.43
C VAL A 287 17.12 -5.37 -41.50
N ILE A 288 16.67 -6.62 -41.69
CA ILE A 288 15.81 -7.33 -40.75
C ILE A 288 16.66 -7.73 -39.53
N PRO A 289 16.30 -7.38 -38.29
CA PRO A 289 17.09 -7.75 -37.11
C PRO A 289 17.01 -9.24 -36.78
N ASP A 290 17.88 -9.70 -35.88
CA ASP A 290 17.84 -11.06 -35.36
C ASP A 290 16.93 -11.20 -34.12
N GLU A 291 16.60 -10.07 -33.46
CA GLU A 291 15.86 -10.06 -32.19
C GLU A 291 14.96 -8.84 -32.05
N VAL A 292 13.85 -9.04 -31.37
CA VAL A 292 12.98 -7.98 -30.81
C VAL A 292 12.69 -8.28 -29.34
N GLN A 293 12.89 -7.29 -28.49
CA GLN A 293 12.60 -7.36 -27.04
C GLN A 293 11.41 -6.45 -26.70
N MET A 294 10.56 -6.92 -25.80
CA MET A 294 9.40 -6.18 -25.30
C MET A 294 9.32 -6.32 -23.79
N ALA A 295 8.88 -5.27 -23.11
CA ALA A 295 8.60 -5.31 -21.68
C ALA A 295 7.23 -4.69 -21.39
N GLY A 296 6.57 -5.22 -20.38
CA GLY A 296 5.24 -4.80 -19.98
C GLY A 296 4.89 -5.21 -18.57
N THR A 297 3.63 -5.05 -18.20
CA THR A 297 3.09 -5.46 -16.91
C THR A 297 1.79 -6.23 -17.06
N LEU A 298 1.59 -7.19 -16.17
CA LEU A 298 0.32 -7.88 -15.96
C LEU A 298 -0.18 -7.53 -14.56
N ARG A 299 -1.42 -7.07 -14.44
CA ARG A 299 -2.07 -6.74 -13.16
C ARG A 299 -3.40 -7.44 -13.08
N THR A 300 -3.66 -8.12 -11.96
CA THR A 300 -4.92 -8.85 -11.73
C THR A 300 -5.30 -8.78 -10.26
N THR A 301 -6.60 -8.87 -9.98
CA THR A 301 -7.12 -8.88 -8.60
C THR A 301 -7.45 -10.29 -8.10
N ASN A 302 -7.13 -11.32 -8.89
CA ASN A 302 -7.44 -12.71 -8.58
C ASN A 302 -6.31 -13.62 -9.04
N LEU A 303 -5.78 -14.45 -8.13
CA LEU A 303 -4.63 -15.32 -8.39
C LEU A 303 -4.91 -16.39 -9.48
N ALA A 304 -6.10 -16.98 -9.48
CA ALA A 304 -6.46 -17.98 -10.49
C ALA A 304 -6.59 -17.36 -11.90
N VAL A 305 -7.06 -16.11 -11.98
CA VAL A 305 -7.09 -15.35 -13.24
C VAL A 305 -5.67 -15.02 -13.69
N ARG A 306 -4.80 -14.61 -12.78
CA ARG A 306 -3.38 -14.35 -13.05
C ARG A 306 -2.71 -15.56 -13.70
N ASP A 307 -2.82 -16.73 -13.08
CA ASP A 307 -2.19 -17.97 -13.57
C ASP A 307 -2.73 -18.38 -14.95
N ARG A 308 -4.05 -18.21 -15.16
CA ARG A 308 -4.69 -18.48 -16.46
C ARG A 308 -4.16 -17.53 -17.54
N VAL A 309 -4.06 -16.23 -17.23
CA VAL A 309 -3.56 -15.23 -18.20
C VAL A 309 -2.10 -15.48 -18.52
N MET A 310 -1.26 -15.78 -17.55
CA MET A 310 0.15 -16.15 -17.78
C MET A 310 0.27 -17.38 -18.68
N SER A 311 -0.54 -18.41 -18.44
CA SER A 311 -0.58 -19.61 -19.29
C SER A 311 -1.04 -19.28 -20.70
N THR A 312 -2.02 -18.39 -20.85
CA THR A 312 -2.50 -17.93 -22.17
C THR A 312 -1.40 -17.19 -22.93
N ILE A 313 -0.64 -16.30 -22.27
CA ILE A 313 0.49 -15.60 -22.90
C ILE A 313 1.52 -16.61 -23.43
N ARG A 314 1.91 -17.60 -22.60
CA ARG A 314 2.85 -18.65 -23.03
C ARG A 314 2.33 -19.46 -24.21
N ASN A 315 1.03 -19.82 -24.21
CA ASN A 315 0.41 -20.56 -25.30
C ASN A 315 0.38 -19.78 -26.62
N ILE A 316 0.09 -18.47 -26.56
CA ILE A 316 0.12 -17.59 -27.74
C ILE A 316 1.54 -17.50 -28.29
N CYS A 317 2.55 -17.30 -27.41
CA CYS A 317 3.96 -17.30 -27.79
C CYS A 317 4.35 -18.61 -28.51
N SER A 318 3.97 -19.77 -27.96
CA SER A 318 4.24 -21.08 -28.54
C SER A 318 3.57 -21.26 -29.90
N GLY A 319 2.30 -20.84 -30.02
CA GLY A 319 1.55 -20.93 -31.29
C GLY A 319 2.14 -20.07 -32.40
N LEU A 320 2.52 -18.82 -32.09
CA LEU A 320 3.16 -17.95 -33.05
C LEU A 320 4.58 -18.40 -33.40
N ALA A 321 5.33 -18.95 -32.47
CA ALA A 321 6.65 -19.51 -32.72
C ALA A 321 6.58 -20.63 -33.77
N LEU A 322 5.60 -21.55 -33.63
CA LEU A 322 5.33 -22.61 -34.61
C LEU A 322 4.95 -22.06 -36.01
N ALA A 323 4.07 -21.04 -36.02
CA ALA A 323 3.55 -20.48 -37.25
C ALA A 323 4.62 -19.68 -38.05
N THR A 324 5.57 -19.02 -37.36
CA THR A 324 6.52 -18.07 -37.95
C THR A 324 7.93 -18.64 -38.07
N GLY A 325 8.25 -19.73 -37.41
CA GLY A 325 9.59 -20.31 -37.33
C GLY A 325 10.56 -19.52 -36.45
N ASN A 326 10.05 -18.52 -35.68
CA ASN A 326 10.84 -17.78 -34.70
C ASN A 326 10.81 -18.48 -33.34
N ARG A 327 11.81 -18.20 -32.49
CA ARG A 327 11.76 -18.58 -31.06
C ARG A 327 11.20 -17.42 -30.26
N ILE A 328 10.15 -17.67 -29.48
CA ILE A 328 9.51 -16.67 -28.64
C ILE A 328 9.59 -17.10 -27.18
N GLU A 329 10.13 -16.24 -26.35
CA GLU A 329 10.24 -16.46 -24.90
C GLU A 329 9.36 -15.46 -24.16
N ALA A 330 8.67 -15.96 -23.11
CA ALA A 330 7.88 -15.16 -22.20
C ALA A 330 8.34 -15.44 -20.77
N ALA A 331 8.83 -14.43 -20.10
CA ALA A 331 9.25 -14.49 -18.69
C ALA A 331 8.42 -13.50 -17.85
N PHE A 332 8.19 -13.88 -16.60
CA PHE A 332 7.48 -13.07 -15.62
C PHE A 332 8.40 -12.88 -14.43
N TYR A 333 8.55 -11.64 -14.02
CA TYR A 333 9.50 -11.25 -12.97
C TYR A 333 8.80 -10.45 -11.88
N ARG A 334 9.48 -10.32 -10.73
CA ARG A 334 9.08 -9.48 -9.60
C ARG A 334 7.59 -9.60 -9.27
N PRO A 335 7.12 -10.83 -8.96
CA PRO A 335 5.73 -10.99 -8.60
C PRO A 335 5.45 -10.24 -7.30
N LEU A 336 4.50 -9.30 -7.34
CA LEU A 336 3.99 -8.61 -6.17
C LEU A 336 2.58 -9.10 -5.89
N SER A 337 2.33 -9.55 -4.68
CA SER A 337 1.01 -10.05 -4.27
C SER A 337 0.00 -8.91 -4.10
N SER A 338 -1.29 -9.23 -4.15
CA SER A 338 -2.35 -8.32 -3.74
C SER A 338 -2.29 -8.05 -2.24
N VAL A 339 -2.54 -6.82 -1.82
CA VAL A 339 -2.96 -6.53 -0.44
C VAL A 339 -4.36 -7.10 -0.24
N VAL A 340 -4.46 -8.11 0.62
CA VAL A 340 -5.74 -8.75 0.99
C VAL A 340 -6.00 -8.48 2.47
N ASN A 341 -6.85 -7.54 2.74
CA ASN A 341 -7.19 -7.11 4.09
C ASN A 341 -7.93 -8.21 4.87
N HIS A 342 -7.45 -8.50 6.07
CA HIS A 342 -8.11 -9.43 7.00
C HIS A 342 -9.34 -8.79 7.63
N ASP A 343 -10.47 -9.50 7.68
CA ASP A 343 -11.76 -8.94 8.07
C ASP A 343 -11.74 -8.29 9.47
N LEU A 344 -11.14 -8.94 10.46
CA LEU A 344 -11.06 -8.41 11.81
C LEU A 344 -10.21 -7.13 11.90
N ALA A 345 -9.05 -7.12 11.26
CA ALA A 345 -8.18 -5.93 11.23
C ALA A 345 -8.85 -4.77 10.48
N THR A 346 -9.56 -5.09 9.39
CA THR A 346 -10.36 -4.10 8.66
C THR A 346 -11.49 -3.54 9.50
N ALA A 347 -12.17 -4.39 10.27
CA ALA A 347 -13.23 -3.97 11.19
C ALA A 347 -12.69 -3.04 12.29
N ALA A 348 -11.48 -3.30 12.82
CA ALA A 348 -10.83 -2.41 13.78
C ALA A 348 -10.53 -1.04 13.15
N CYS A 349 -10.00 -1.00 11.92
CA CYS A 349 -9.77 0.25 11.18
C CYS A 349 -11.08 0.99 10.90
N GLU A 350 -12.14 0.28 10.50
CA GLU A 350 -13.45 0.87 10.22
C GLU A 350 -14.09 1.48 11.46
N GLN A 351 -14.07 0.76 12.57
CA GLN A 351 -14.60 1.25 13.83
C GLN A 351 -13.83 2.47 14.33
N ALA A 352 -12.49 2.43 14.26
CA ALA A 352 -11.66 3.58 14.59
C ALA A 352 -11.98 4.80 13.68
N ALA A 353 -12.22 4.55 12.40
CA ALA A 353 -12.63 5.60 11.46
C ALA A 353 -14.01 6.18 11.84
N PHE A 354 -15.01 5.35 12.21
CA PHE A 354 -16.31 5.83 12.68
C PHE A 354 -16.20 6.75 13.90
N GLN A 355 -15.30 6.43 14.81
CA GLN A 355 -15.08 7.23 16.02
C GLN A 355 -14.40 8.58 15.71
N VAL A 356 -13.48 8.61 14.74
CA VAL A 356 -12.69 9.81 14.42
C VAL A 356 -13.42 10.76 13.47
N VAL A 357 -14.02 10.24 12.41
CA VAL A 357 -14.61 11.09 11.35
C VAL A 357 -16.14 11.02 11.29
N GLY A 358 -16.77 10.09 12.00
CA GLY A 358 -18.20 9.84 11.90
C GLY A 358 -18.55 8.87 10.76
N ALA A 359 -19.68 8.18 10.88
CA ALA A 359 -20.07 7.11 9.95
C ALA A 359 -20.33 7.61 8.52
N ASP A 360 -20.81 8.82 8.34
CA ASP A 360 -21.09 9.47 7.06
C ASP A 360 -19.83 9.84 6.27
N ARG A 361 -18.67 9.85 6.93
CA ARG A 361 -17.37 10.13 6.31
C ARG A 361 -16.50 8.88 6.10
N VAL A 362 -16.99 7.72 6.46
CA VAL A 362 -16.34 6.44 6.12
C VAL A 362 -16.87 5.95 4.78
N VAL A 363 -15.97 5.86 3.80
CA VAL A 363 -16.29 5.50 2.43
C VAL A 363 -16.01 4.02 2.20
N ARG A 364 -17.00 3.27 1.74
CA ARG A 364 -16.78 1.89 1.26
C ARG A 364 -16.18 1.93 -0.14
N ILE A 365 -14.93 1.47 -0.28
CA ILE A 365 -14.26 1.40 -1.57
C ILE A 365 -14.86 0.25 -2.39
N GLY A 366 -15.53 0.58 -3.50
CA GLY A 366 -16.25 -0.39 -4.33
C GLY A 366 -15.34 -1.35 -5.12
N HIS A 367 -14.19 -0.87 -5.57
CA HIS A 367 -13.27 -1.63 -6.42
C HIS A 367 -11.84 -1.56 -5.89
N PRO A 368 -11.04 -2.63 -6.03
CA PRO A 368 -9.63 -2.60 -5.68
C PRO A 368 -8.85 -1.67 -6.61
N SER A 369 -7.72 -1.14 -6.13
CA SER A 369 -6.75 -0.44 -6.97
C SER A 369 -6.04 -1.45 -7.88
N MET A 370 -5.70 -1.01 -9.12
CA MET A 370 -4.79 -1.77 -9.99
C MET A 370 -3.31 -1.44 -9.75
N GLY A 371 -2.99 -0.60 -8.76
CA GLY A 371 -1.64 -0.39 -8.25
C GLY A 371 -1.10 -1.62 -7.51
N GLY A 372 0.23 -1.75 -7.45
CA GLY A 372 0.92 -2.67 -6.56
C GLY A 372 1.17 -2.01 -5.20
N GLU A 373 1.50 -2.81 -4.19
CA GLU A 373 1.84 -2.35 -2.84
C GLU A 373 2.53 -3.50 -2.10
N ASP A 374 3.79 -3.30 -1.70
CA ASP A 374 4.59 -4.36 -1.08
C ASP A 374 4.22 -4.64 0.40
N PHE A 375 3.31 -3.86 0.98
CA PHE A 375 2.62 -4.21 2.23
C PHE A 375 2.01 -5.63 2.17
N ALA A 376 1.68 -6.11 0.98
CA ALA A 376 1.20 -7.46 0.74
C ALA A 376 2.18 -8.54 1.23
N GLU A 377 3.48 -8.28 1.24
CA GLU A 377 4.49 -9.23 1.74
C GLU A 377 4.33 -9.48 3.24
N TYR A 378 4.03 -8.43 4.02
CA TYR A 378 3.71 -8.60 5.45
C TYR A 378 2.44 -9.43 5.65
N LEU A 379 1.41 -9.20 4.81
CA LEU A 379 0.13 -9.91 4.89
C LEU A 379 0.23 -11.38 4.49
N SER A 380 1.29 -11.77 3.79
CA SER A 380 1.59 -13.18 3.51
C SER A 380 2.07 -13.95 4.74
N ILE A 381 2.51 -13.25 5.79
CA ILE A 381 3.11 -13.81 7.00
C ILE A 381 2.19 -13.61 8.22
N VAL A 382 1.66 -12.40 8.38
CA VAL A 382 0.78 -12.05 9.51
C VAL A 382 -0.50 -11.38 9.00
N PRO A 383 -1.66 -11.63 9.62
CA PRO A 383 -2.89 -10.96 9.24
C PRO A 383 -2.81 -9.46 9.54
N GLY A 384 -3.49 -8.67 8.72
CA GLY A 384 -3.49 -7.21 8.88
C GLY A 384 -4.46 -6.51 7.97
N ALA A 385 -4.41 -5.20 7.94
CA ALA A 385 -5.21 -4.39 7.04
C ALA A 385 -4.52 -3.06 6.71
N MET A 386 -4.78 -2.59 5.50
CA MET A 386 -4.48 -1.24 5.06
C MET A 386 -5.77 -0.52 4.70
N PHE A 387 -5.93 0.71 5.17
CA PHE A 387 -7.04 1.58 4.77
C PHE A 387 -6.56 2.75 3.91
N ARG A 388 -7.47 3.43 3.23
CA ARG A 388 -7.19 4.62 2.44
C ARG A 388 -7.55 5.87 3.24
N LEU A 389 -6.61 6.81 3.30
CA LEU A 389 -6.78 8.09 3.98
C LEU A 389 -7.06 9.17 2.94
N GLY A 390 -8.25 9.74 2.95
CA GLY A 390 -8.58 10.87 2.08
C GLY A 390 -7.68 12.07 2.33
N CYS A 391 -7.09 12.59 1.26
CA CYS A 391 -6.13 13.69 1.35
C CYS A 391 -6.36 14.81 0.32
N ALA A 392 -7.41 14.73 -0.51
CA ALA A 392 -7.72 15.81 -1.45
C ALA A 392 -8.25 17.06 -0.74
N GLY A 393 -7.63 18.20 -1.01
CA GLY A 393 -8.07 19.51 -0.48
C GLY A 393 -9.15 20.21 -1.35
N GLY A 394 -9.60 19.57 -2.45
CA GLY A 394 -10.60 20.13 -3.35
C GLY A 394 -10.86 19.26 -4.57
N GLU A 395 -11.71 19.74 -5.49
CA GLU A 395 -11.98 19.07 -6.76
C GLU A 395 -10.75 19.08 -7.68
N ASN A 396 -10.59 18.06 -8.51
CA ASN A 396 -9.46 17.90 -9.44
C ASN A 396 -8.08 17.96 -8.76
N TRP A 397 -7.99 17.42 -7.55
CA TRP A 397 -6.74 17.38 -6.79
C TRP A 397 -5.68 16.55 -7.52
N PRO A 398 -4.39 16.94 -7.49
CA PRO A 398 -3.33 16.18 -8.14
C PRO A 398 -3.25 14.73 -7.64
N LEU A 399 -3.18 13.79 -8.60
CA LEU A 399 -3.08 12.36 -8.29
C LEU A 399 -1.68 11.98 -7.81
N LEU A 400 -1.55 10.79 -7.22
CA LEU A 400 -0.26 10.19 -6.89
C LEU A 400 0.67 10.18 -8.10
N HIS A 401 1.98 10.30 -7.88
CA HIS A 401 3.04 10.36 -8.88
C HIS A 401 2.96 11.60 -9.80
N SER A 402 2.13 12.60 -9.44
CA SER A 402 2.12 13.88 -10.14
C SER A 402 3.26 14.78 -9.67
N PRO A 403 3.93 15.54 -10.58
CA PRO A 403 4.93 16.53 -10.18
C PRO A 403 4.44 17.65 -9.26
N ILE A 404 3.13 17.80 -9.15
CA ILE A 404 2.48 18.79 -8.28
C ILE A 404 1.65 18.13 -7.17
N PHE A 405 1.88 16.82 -6.91
CA PHE A 405 1.17 16.09 -5.85
C PHE A 405 1.32 16.81 -4.50
N ASP A 406 0.23 16.94 -3.80
CA ASP A 406 0.16 17.47 -2.44
C ASP A 406 -1.03 16.87 -1.69
N ILE A 407 -1.12 17.16 -0.41
CA ILE A 407 -2.21 16.75 0.46
C ILE A 407 -2.82 17.92 1.21
N ASP A 408 -4.06 17.80 1.60
CA ASP A 408 -4.58 18.59 2.72
C ASP A 408 -3.99 18.02 4.02
N GLU A 409 -3.15 18.80 4.68
CA GLU A 409 -2.38 18.36 5.85
C GLU A 409 -3.24 18.08 7.09
N SER A 410 -4.54 18.41 7.06
CA SER A 410 -5.49 17.98 8.12
C SER A 410 -5.63 16.45 8.18
N ALA A 411 -5.35 15.76 7.08
CA ALA A 411 -5.34 14.31 6.99
C ALA A 411 -4.36 13.66 7.98
N ILE A 412 -3.23 14.30 8.32
CA ILE A 412 -2.21 13.77 9.22
C ILE A 412 -2.82 13.42 10.59
N GLY A 413 -3.53 14.35 11.21
CA GLY A 413 -4.16 14.12 12.51
C GLY A 413 -5.24 13.04 12.47
N ILE A 414 -6.00 12.98 11.38
CA ILE A 414 -7.05 11.97 11.17
C ILE A 414 -6.41 10.58 11.03
N GLY A 415 -5.40 10.44 10.17
CA GLY A 415 -4.68 9.19 9.98
C GLY A 415 -4.05 8.67 11.27
N ALA A 416 -3.40 9.54 12.05
CA ALA A 416 -2.82 9.19 13.35
C ALA A 416 -3.88 8.73 14.35
N ALA A 417 -5.00 9.45 14.45
CA ALA A 417 -6.09 9.10 15.37
C ALA A 417 -6.76 7.76 15.02
N VAL A 418 -6.98 7.49 13.72
CA VAL A 418 -7.58 6.24 13.25
C VAL A 418 -6.62 5.08 13.50
N LEU A 419 -5.34 5.23 13.11
CA LEU A 419 -4.36 4.17 13.21
C LEU A 419 -4.04 3.81 14.68
N ALA A 420 -3.93 4.83 15.57
CA ALA A 420 -3.73 4.61 17.00
C ALA A 420 -4.90 3.85 17.63
N ARG A 421 -6.14 4.24 17.33
CA ARG A 421 -7.34 3.55 17.86
C ARG A 421 -7.46 2.12 17.32
N ALA A 422 -7.23 1.92 16.02
CA ALA A 422 -7.27 0.58 15.42
C ALA A 422 -6.23 -0.35 16.07
N ALA A 423 -5.01 0.14 16.27
CA ALA A 423 -3.95 -0.62 16.92
C ALA A 423 -4.29 -0.96 18.38
N LEU A 424 -4.83 0.00 19.15
CA LEU A 424 -5.25 -0.25 20.52
C LEU A 424 -6.44 -1.22 20.60
N LEU A 425 -7.42 -1.14 19.69
CA LEU A 425 -8.52 -2.10 19.60
C LEU A 425 -8.01 -3.54 19.44
N LEU A 426 -7.03 -3.75 18.58
CA LEU A 426 -6.44 -5.08 18.36
C LEU A 426 -5.55 -5.51 19.53
N ALA A 427 -4.79 -4.57 20.13
CA ALA A 427 -3.86 -4.86 21.23
C ALA A 427 -4.58 -5.24 22.53
N LEU A 428 -5.74 -4.64 22.79
CA LEU A 428 -6.52 -4.85 24.01
C LEU A 428 -7.51 -6.00 23.91
N ARG A 429 -7.62 -6.63 22.73
CA ARG A 429 -8.48 -7.80 22.56
C ARG A 429 -7.86 -9.00 23.27
N PRO A 430 -8.66 -9.77 24.06
CA PRO A 430 -8.16 -11.00 24.66
C PRO A 430 -7.72 -11.97 23.55
N PRO A 431 -6.72 -12.83 23.82
CA PRO A 431 -6.35 -13.91 22.91
C PRO A 431 -7.60 -14.72 22.55
N GLU A 432 -7.74 -15.08 21.27
CA GLU A 432 -8.81 -15.99 20.85
C GLU A 432 -8.61 -17.33 21.54
N ASP A 433 -9.69 -17.87 22.10
CA ASP A 433 -9.71 -19.21 22.63
C ASP A 433 -9.49 -20.20 21.46
N PRO A 434 -8.36 -20.94 21.42
CA PRO A 434 -8.08 -21.87 20.33
C PRO A 434 -9.15 -22.96 20.15
N ALA A 435 -10.10 -23.10 21.07
CA ALA A 435 -11.22 -24.03 20.97
C ALA A 435 -12.42 -23.50 20.17
N ARG A 436 -12.36 -22.23 19.63
CA ARG A 436 -13.45 -21.61 18.88
C ARG A 436 -13.14 -21.33 17.41
N SER A 437 -11.99 -21.77 16.88
CA SER A 437 -11.61 -21.67 15.47
C SER A 437 -12.04 -22.92 14.66
#